data_6d0218d081d1a3e08abba918f754d9ac
#
_entry.id   6d0218d081d1a3e08abba918f754d9ac
#
_cell.length_a   1.000
_cell.length_b   1.000
_cell.length_c   1.000
_cell.angle_alpha   90.00
_cell.angle_beta   90.00
_cell.angle_gamma   90.00
#
_symmetry.space_group_name_H-M   'P 1'
#
loop_
_entity.id
_entity.type
_entity.pdbx_description
1 polymer ?
#
loop_
_entity_poly.entity_id
_entity_poly.type
_entity_poly.pdbx_seq_one_letter_code
_entity_poly.pdbx_strand_id
1 'polypeptide(L)'
;MSDTYAIGIIGGSGLYSMDGLSIEEERRISTPFGDPSDSYLLGTLDGQKVAFLPRHGRGHRMLPSELNYRANIYGFKVLGVERIVSISAVGSMQLEYQPTHIVVPDQFFDRTRHRPDTFFGNGLVAHVSVAHPVCPDLIPVFVQGARAAGATVHEGGCYLCMEGPQFSTRAESEVYRGWGMAVIGMTNLQEAKLSREAEICYATLAMVTDYDCWHEEEADVSGQAVMEVIAQNVKMAQTVVRNVVGGLASLPRACACQHALQHSLITDRALVPAQTLKDLQPIIGKYMPA
;
A
#
# COMPACT_ATOMS: atom_id res chain seq x y z
N MET A 1 12.41 12.48 22.98
CA MET A 1 12.66 11.79 21.70
C MET A 1 11.39 11.94 20.87
N SER A 2 11.47 12.37 19.61
CA SER A 2 10.27 12.56 18.80
C SER A 2 9.53 11.23 18.60
N ASP A 3 8.22 11.20 18.85
CA ASP A 3 7.32 10.05 18.62
C ASP A 3 7.05 9.82 17.13
N THR A 4 8.09 9.87 16.30
CA THR A 4 7.96 9.66 14.85
C THR A 4 8.22 8.21 14.48
N TYR A 5 7.33 7.66 13.66
CA TYR A 5 7.38 6.29 13.15
C TYR A 5 7.71 6.35 11.65
N ALA A 6 8.99 6.30 11.30
CA ALA A 6 9.41 6.50 9.90
C ALA A 6 8.89 5.41 8.94
N ILE A 7 8.53 4.24 9.43
CA ILE A 7 8.07 3.11 8.63
C ILE A 7 6.62 2.77 8.98
N GLY A 8 5.74 2.82 7.98
CA GLY A 8 4.37 2.34 8.03
C GLY A 8 4.25 0.95 7.40
N ILE A 9 3.42 0.09 7.95
CA ILE A 9 3.12 -1.23 7.41
C ILE A 9 1.60 -1.33 7.22
N ILE A 10 1.16 -1.67 6.01
CA ILE A 10 -0.26 -1.93 5.71
C ILE A 10 -0.40 -3.38 5.28
N GLY A 11 -1.23 -4.15 6.01
CA GLY A 11 -1.42 -5.55 5.66
C GLY A 11 -2.61 -6.20 6.33
N GLY A 12 -2.74 -7.49 6.12
CA GLY A 12 -3.80 -8.33 6.70
C GLY A 12 -3.49 -8.79 8.13
N SER A 13 -4.47 -9.48 8.75
CA SER A 13 -4.46 -9.88 10.14
C SER A 13 -3.34 -10.85 10.55
N GLY A 14 -2.76 -11.60 9.62
CA GLY A 14 -1.68 -12.54 9.92
C GLY A 14 -0.33 -11.90 10.27
N LEU A 15 -0.19 -10.57 10.11
CA LEU A 15 1.08 -9.87 10.32
C LEU A 15 1.25 -9.26 11.71
N TYR A 16 0.19 -9.18 12.54
CA TYR A 16 0.29 -8.51 13.86
C TYR A 16 0.98 -9.34 14.93
N SER A 17 1.14 -10.63 14.71
CA SER A 17 1.73 -11.58 15.67
C SER A 17 3.07 -12.12 15.21
N MET A 18 3.84 -11.30 14.44
CA MET A 18 5.15 -11.73 13.99
C MET A 18 6.21 -11.62 15.12
N ASP A 19 7.16 -12.54 15.10
CA ASP A 19 8.29 -12.51 16.00
C ASP A 19 9.08 -11.19 15.84
N GLY A 20 9.54 -10.63 16.95
CA GLY A 20 10.28 -9.37 16.98
C GLY A 20 9.41 -8.11 16.95
N LEU A 21 8.08 -8.24 16.76
CA LEU A 21 7.13 -7.13 16.86
C LEU A 21 6.68 -6.94 18.32
N SER A 22 6.96 -5.76 18.88
CA SER A 22 6.46 -5.33 20.19
C SER A 22 5.50 -4.16 19.99
N ILE A 23 4.21 -4.37 20.23
CA ILE A 23 3.21 -3.31 20.20
C ILE A 23 3.23 -2.58 21.55
N GLU A 24 3.42 -1.27 21.51
CA GLU A 24 3.52 -0.41 22.69
C GLU A 24 2.23 0.41 22.90
N GLU A 25 1.54 0.75 21.81
CA GLU A 25 0.35 1.59 21.84
C GLU A 25 -0.60 1.25 20.68
N GLU A 26 -1.91 1.38 20.94
CA GLU A 26 -2.94 1.47 19.90
C GLU A 26 -3.43 2.91 19.84
N ARG A 27 -3.22 3.58 18.71
CA ARG A 27 -3.58 4.99 18.54
C ARG A 27 -4.68 5.17 17.50
N ARG A 28 -5.80 5.74 17.93
CA ARG A 28 -6.82 6.26 17.02
C ARG A 28 -6.42 7.63 16.51
N ILE A 29 -6.49 7.82 15.20
CA ILE A 29 -6.22 9.12 14.57
C ILE A 29 -7.50 9.58 13.90
N SER A 30 -8.03 10.71 14.35
CA SER A 30 -9.13 11.39 13.66
C SER A 30 -8.57 12.18 12.48
N THR A 31 -9.22 12.10 11.33
CA THR A 31 -8.77 12.78 10.12
C THR A 31 -9.88 13.63 9.51
N PRO A 32 -9.56 14.65 8.69
CA PRO A 32 -10.57 15.41 7.95
C PRO A 32 -11.39 14.57 6.96
N PHE A 33 -10.93 13.35 6.69
CA PHE A 33 -11.55 12.41 5.76
C PHE A 33 -12.39 11.34 6.45
N GLY A 34 -12.58 11.44 7.76
CA GLY A 34 -13.21 10.42 8.60
C GLY A 34 -12.19 9.49 9.27
N ASP A 35 -12.66 8.36 9.75
CA ASP A 35 -11.83 7.40 10.49
C ASP A 35 -11.04 6.48 9.55
N PRO A 36 -9.79 6.12 9.90
CA PRO A 36 -9.05 5.01 9.27
C PRO A 36 -9.74 3.67 9.46
N SER A 37 -9.28 2.66 8.72
CA SER A 37 -9.83 1.29 8.78
C SER A 37 -9.77 0.66 10.17
N ASP A 38 -8.76 1.04 10.98
CA ASP A 38 -8.61 0.61 12.39
C ASP A 38 -7.69 1.60 13.13
N SER A 39 -7.46 1.35 14.42
CA SER A 39 -6.38 2.00 15.17
C SER A 39 -5.02 1.62 14.60
N TYR A 40 -4.07 2.55 14.63
CA TYR A 40 -2.68 2.24 14.32
C TYR A 40 -2.05 1.51 15.49
N LEU A 41 -1.39 0.39 15.21
CA LEU A 41 -0.58 -0.33 16.18
C LEU A 41 0.85 0.24 16.10
N LEU A 42 1.26 0.91 17.17
CA LEU A 42 2.55 1.59 17.26
C LEU A 42 3.49 0.76 18.13
N GLY A 43 4.72 0.59 17.66
CA GLY A 43 5.69 -0.20 18.41
C GLY A 43 7.01 -0.34 17.69
N THR A 44 7.71 -1.42 17.96
CA THR A 44 9.01 -1.72 17.36
C THR A 44 9.01 -3.10 16.70
N LEU A 45 9.66 -3.19 15.55
CA LEU A 45 9.97 -4.45 14.88
C LEU A 45 11.50 -4.58 14.79
N ASP A 46 12.06 -5.55 15.50
CA ASP A 46 13.52 -5.72 15.66
C ASP A 46 14.24 -4.39 16.01
N GLY A 47 13.65 -3.60 16.92
CA GLY A 47 14.16 -2.32 17.38
C GLY A 47 13.89 -1.12 16.46
N GLN A 48 13.27 -1.31 15.29
CA GLN A 48 12.86 -0.22 14.40
C GLN A 48 11.43 0.23 14.75
N LYS A 49 11.22 1.54 14.96
CA LYS A 49 9.87 2.09 15.19
C LYS A 49 9.00 1.90 13.97
N VAL A 50 7.86 1.24 14.14
CA VAL A 50 6.89 0.96 13.07
C VAL A 50 5.48 1.37 13.49
N ALA A 51 4.70 1.86 12.52
CA ALA A 51 3.27 2.05 12.65
C ALA A 51 2.56 1.04 11.74
N PHE A 52 1.75 0.16 12.30
CA PHE A 52 1.04 -0.86 11.57
C PHE A 52 -0.46 -0.51 11.44
N LEU A 53 -1.05 -0.70 10.26
CA LEU A 53 -2.50 -0.51 10.03
C LEU A 53 -3.12 -1.77 9.42
N PRO A 54 -4.14 -2.37 10.07
CA PRO A 54 -4.98 -3.40 9.48
C PRO A 54 -5.80 -2.83 8.32
N ARG A 55 -5.46 -3.18 7.06
CA ARG A 55 -6.11 -2.60 5.87
C ARG A 55 -7.63 -2.72 5.91
N HIS A 56 -8.16 -3.90 6.17
CA HIS A 56 -9.58 -4.20 6.20
C HIS A 56 -10.22 -4.12 7.60
N GLY A 57 -9.49 -3.51 8.57
CA GLY A 57 -9.83 -3.59 9.98
C GLY A 57 -9.63 -4.99 10.56
N ARG A 58 -9.54 -5.08 11.88
CA ARG A 58 -9.47 -6.38 12.58
C ARG A 58 -10.73 -7.19 12.30
N GLY A 59 -10.54 -8.46 11.91
CA GLY A 59 -11.64 -9.35 11.51
C GLY A 59 -12.07 -9.21 10.06
N HIS A 60 -11.32 -8.48 9.22
CA HIS A 60 -11.59 -8.33 7.77
C HIS A 60 -13.03 -7.90 7.48
N ARG A 61 -13.47 -6.78 8.09
CA ARG A 61 -14.88 -6.35 8.11
C ARG A 61 -15.26 -5.37 7.00
N MET A 62 -14.26 -4.83 6.28
CA MET A 62 -14.48 -3.80 5.26
C MET A 62 -14.17 -4.36 3.88
N LEU A 63 -15.07 -4.13 2.93
CA LEU A 63 -14.81 -4.39 1.52
C LEU A 63 -13.73 -3.45 0.97
N PRO A 64 -13.04 -3.82 -0.12
CA PRO A 64 -12.05 -2.94 -0.74
C PRO A 64 -12.57 -1.54 -1.07
N SER A 65 -13.84 -1.40 -1.47
CA SER A 65 -14.45 -0.11 -1.81
C SER A 65 -15.00 0.67 -0.61
N GLU A 66 -15.09 0.03 0.58
CA GLU A 66 -15.46 0.69 1.84
C GLU A 66 -14.24 1.26 2.59
N LEU A 67 -13.02 0.91 2.16
CA LEU A 67 -11.80 1.37 2.80
C LEU A 67 -11.66 2.88 2.66
N ASN A 68 -11.44 3.56 3.78
CA ASN A 68 -11.12 4.97 3.77
C ASN A 68 -9.62 5.19 3.52
N TYR A 69 -9.20 4.99 2.26
CA TYR A 69 -7.80 5.12 1.86
C TYR A 69 -7.20 6.48 2.23
N ARG A 70 -7.99 7.57 2.11
CA ARG A 70 -7.52 8.91 2.50
C ARG A 70 -7.20 8.99 3.98
N ALA A 71 -8.12 8.52 4.83
CA ALA A 71 -7.87 8.50 6.28
C ALA A 71 -6.68 7.61 6.64
N ASN A 72 -6.54 6.45 5.99
CA ASN A 72 -5.44 5.51 6.22
C ASN A 72 -4.07 6.14 5.92
N ILE A 73 -3.91 6.80 4.77
CA ILE A 73 -2.62 7.39 4.40
C ILE A 73 -2.37 8.72 5.14
N TYR A 74 -3.42 9.51 5.37
CA TYR A 74 -3.31 10.73 6.16
C TYR A 74 -2.84 10.45 7.60
N GLY A 75 -3.39 9.41 8.23
CA GLY A 75 -2.97 9.04 9.58
C GLY A 75 -1.50 8.61 9.64
N PHE A 76 -0.99 7.88 8.64
CA PHE A 76 0.45 7.62 8.54
C PHE A 76 1.26 8.91 8.42
N LYS A 77 0.77 9.87 7.63
CA LYS A 77 1.45 11.16 7.50
C LYS A 77 1.53 11.91 8.83
N VAL A 78 0.44 11.91 9.61
CA VAL A 78 0.38 12.52 10.96
C VAL A 78 1.36 11.83 11.93
N LEU A 79 1.55 10.52 11.83
CA LEU A 79 2.51 9.75 12.62
C LEU A 79 3.98 9.98 12.21
N GLY A 80 4.22 10.75 11.15
CA GLY A 80 5.56 11.02 10.63
C GLY A 80 6.13 9.89 9.76
N VAL A 81 5.26 9.01 9.23
CA VAL A 81 5.69 7.93 8.34
C VAL A 81 6.24 8.50 7.04
N GLU A 82 7.40 8.01 6.64
CA GLU A 82 8.12 8.39 5.43
C GLU A 82 8.11 7.30 4.36
N ARG A 83 7.93 6.05 4.77
CA ARG A 83 7.94 4.86 3.92
C ARG A 83 6.82 3.90 4.30
N ILE A 84 6.07 3.43 3.32
CA ILE A 84 5.02 2.42 3.52
C ILE A 84 5.44 1.11 2.87
N VAL A 85 5.45 0.06 3.68
CA VAL A 85 5.53 -1.35 3.27
C VAL A 85 4.10 -1.88 3.21
N SER A 86 3.61 -2.11 1.99
CA SER A 86 2.29 -2.68 1.78
C SER A 86 2.40 -4.17 1.46
N ILE A 87 1.51 -4.98 2.00
CA ILE A 87 1.43 -6.40 1.72
C ILE A 87 -0.01 -6.72 1.30
N SER A 88 -0.18 -7.37 0.15
CA SER A 88 -1.48 -7.79 -0.34
C SER A 88 -1.45 -9.16 -1.01
N ALA A 89 -2.55 -9.91 -0.90
CA ALA A 89 -2.79 -11.09 -1.70
C ALA A 89 -3.23 -10.66 -3.11
N VAL A 90 -2.77 -11.38 -4.13
CA VAL A 90 -3.07 -11.11 -5.54
C VAL A 90 -3.24 -12.39 -6.33
N GLY A 91 -4.06 -12.34 -7.38
CA GLY A 91 -4.07 -13.33 -8.44
C GLY A 91 -2.93 -13.07 -9.44
N SER A 92 -2.38 -14.14 -10.00
CA SER A 92 -1.37 -14.07 -11.06
C SER A 92 -2.01 -13.96 -12.44
N MET A 93 -1.41 -13.12 -13.29
CA MET A 93 -1.74 -13.02 -14.72
C MET A 93 -0.67 -13.68 -15.62
N GLN A 94 0.35 -14.29 -15.02
CA GLN A 94 1.49 -14.91 -15.72
C GLN A 94 1.70 -16.33 -15.22
N LEU A 95 1.98 -17.28 -16.13
CA LEU A 95 2.15 -18.68 -15.79
C LEU A 95 3.33 -18.92 -14.84
N GLU A 96 4.40 -18.15 -15.00
CA GLU A 96 5.61 -18.22 -14.19
C GLU A 96 5.46 -17.60 -12.78
N TYR A 97 4.40 -16.84 -12.52
CA TYR A 97 4.14 -16.24 -11.20
C TYR A 97 3.19 -17.13 -10.41
N GLN A 98 3.74 -18.22 -9.90
CA GLN A 98 2.97 -19.27 -9.24
C GLN A 98 2.45 -18.84 -7.86
N PRO A 99 1.36 -19.44 -7.36
CA PRO A 99 0.96 -19.33 -5.97
C PRO A 99 2.15 -19.54 -5.03
N THR A 100 2.26 -18.73 -3.97
CA THR A 100 3.37 -18.62 -3.03
C THR A 100 4.56 -17.76 -3.49
N HIS A 101 4.65 -17.40 -4.78
CA HIS A 101 5.64 -16.44 -5.24
C HIS A 101 5.29 -15.01 -4.77
N ILE A 102 6.27 -14.12 -4.79
CA ILE A 102 6.10 -12.70 -4.47
C ILE A 102 6.43 -11.89 -5.72
N VAL A 103 5.55 -10.93 -6.04
CA VAL A 103 5.83 -9.94 -7.07
C VAL A 103 6.04 -8.58 -6.38
N VAL A 104 7.08 -7.86 -6.78
CA VAL A 104 7.31 -6.46 -6.39
C VAL A 104 7.00 -5.60 -7.61
N PRO A 105 5.74 -5.18 -7.82
CA PRO A 105 5.33 -4.44 -9.00
C PRO A 105 5.91 -3.03 -8.98
N ASP A 106 6.14 -2.47 -10.15
CA ASP A 106 6.60 -1.10 -10.35
C ASP A 106 5.56 -0.19 -10.99
N GLN A 107 4.46 -0.77 -11.50
CA GLN A 107 3.36 -0.07 -12.16
C GLN A 107 1.99 -0.52 -11.68
N PHE A 108 1.00 0.35 -11.88
CA PHE A 108 -0.41 0.08 -11.60
C PHE A 108 -1.29 0.42 -12.79
N PHE A 109 -2.33 -0.40 -13.00
CA PHE A 109 -3.42 -0.12 -13.93
C PHE A 109 -4.74 -0.02 -13.16
N ASP A 110 -5.44 1.11 -13.31
CA ASP A 110 -6.67 1.42 -12.57
C ASP A 110 -7.92 0.87 -13.27
N ARG A 111 -8.55 -0.11 -12.62
CA ARG A 111 -9.88 -0.62 -12.99
C ARG A 111 -10.90 -0.40 -11.88
N THR A 112 -10.57 0.46 -10.91
CA THR A 112 -11.49 0.84 -9.84
C THR A 112 -12.49 1.90 -10.30
N ARG A 113 -13.59 2.05 -9.55
CA ARG A 113 -14.67 3.01 -9.81
C ARG A 113 -15.03 3.71 -8.50
N HIS A 114 -15.35 4.99 -8.57
CA HIS A 114 -15.93 5.75 -7.45
C HIS A 114 -15.13 5.76 -6.13
N ARG A 115 -13.86 5.37 -6.12
CA ARG A 115 -13.02 5.45 -4.94
C ARG A 115 -12.34 6.81 -4.85
N PRO A 116 -12.46 7.52 -3.71
CA PRO A 116 -11.67 8.72 -3.48
C PRO A 116 -10.17 8.38 -3.47
N ASP A 117 -9.42 8.94 -4.42
CA ASP A 117 -8.00 8.64 -4.63
C ASP A 117 -7.11 9.90 -4.64
N THR A 118 -7.63 11.02 -4.11
CA THR A 118 -6.90 12.27 -3.93
C THR A 118 -7.29 12.95 -2.62
N PHE A 119 -6.35 13.64 -1.98
CA PHE A 119 -6.59 14.53 -0.85
C PHE A 119 -7.09 15.90 -1.28
N PHE A 120 -6.83 16.27 -2.53
CA PHE A 120 -7.11 17.59 -3.07
C PHE A 120 -8.57 17.76 -3.48
N GLY A 121 -9.00 19.00 -3.58
CA GLY A 121 -10.37 19.43 -3.77
C GLY A 121 -10.73 20.55 -2.81
N ASN A 122 -12.01 20.83 -2.61
CA ASN A 122 -12.51 21.84 -1.69
C ASN A 122 -11.77 23.20 -1.79
N GLY A 123 -11.49 23.63 -3.03
CA GLY A 123 -10.81 24.89 -3.32
C GLY A 123 -9.28 24.80 -3.45
N LEU A 124 -8.69 23.62 -3.36
CA LEU A 124 -7.26 23.40 -3.63
C LEU A 124 -7.10 22.36 -4.74
N VAL A 125 -6.48 22.75 -5.83
CA VAL A 125 -6.17 21.89 -6.98
C VAL A 125 -4.68 21.54 -6.99
N ALA A 126 -4.38 20.25 -7.14
CA ALA A 126 -3.03 19.78 -7.40
C ALA A 126 -3.03 18.74 -8.53
N HIS A 127 -2.00 18.75 -9.36
CA HIS A 127 -1.75 17.75 -10.39
C HIS A 127 -0.43 17.03 -10.10
N VAL A 128 -0.54 15.94 -9.36
CA VAL A 128 0.63 15.18 -8.90
C VAL A 128 0.98 14.10 -9.93
N SER A 129 2.26 14.04 -10.30
CA SER A 129 2.74 13.02 -11.23
C SER A 129 2.74 11.64 -10.57
N VAL A 130 2.06 10.68 -11.19
CA VAL A 130 2.01 9.27 -10.78
C VAL A 130 2.55 8.32 -11.86
N ALA A 131 3.35 8.85 -12.82
CA ALA A 131 3.98 8.04 -13.87
C ALA A 131 4.86 6.90 -13.29
N HIS A 132 5.44 7.13 -12.12
CA HIS A 132 6.18 6.13 -11.34
C HIS A 132 5.53 5.99 -9.96
N PRO A 133 4.44 5.22 -9.81
CA PRO A 133 3.64 5.18 -8.59
C PRO A 133 4.35 4.51 -7.42
N VAL A 134 5.29 3.62 -7.69
CA VAL A 134 6.12 2.91 -6.70
C VAL A 134 7.46 3.64 -6.55
N CYS A 135 7.96 3.71 -5.31
CA CYS A 135 9.26 4.33 -5.05
C CYS A 135 10.40 3.44 -5.57
N PRO A 136 11.25 3.94 -6.49
CA PRO A 136 12.32 3.13 -7.07
C PRO A 136 13.37 2.71 -6.05
N ASP A 137 13.60 3.49 -4.99
CA ASP A 137 14.58 3.16 -3.96
C ASP A 137 14.09 2.01 -3.05
N LEU A 138 12.75 1.79 -2.95
CA LEU A 138 12.20 0.70 -2.15
C LEU A 138 12.24 -0.65 -2.86
N ILE A 139 12.10 -0.69 -4.18
CA ILE A 139 12.02 -1.92 -4.97
C ILE A 139 13.21 -2.87 -4.68
N PRO A 140 14.48 -2.43 -4.76
CA PRO A 140 15.62 -3.30 -4.48
C PRO A 140 15.61 -3.86 -3.04
N VAL A 141 15.19 -3.05 -2.06
CA VAL A 141 15.12 -3.48 -0.65
C VAL A 141 14.05 -4.55 -0.47
N PHE A 142 12.90 -4.40 -1.12
CA PHE A 142 11.81 -5.38 -1.09
C PHE A 142 12.22 -6.70 -1.74
N VAL A 143 12.84 -6.63 -2.91
CA VAL A 143 13.35 -7.81 -3.65
C VAL A 143 14.41 -8.53 -2.84
N GLN A 144 15.38 -7.81 -2.27
CA GLN A 144 16.45 -8.40 -1.44
C GLN A 144 15.88 -9.00 -0.15
N GLY A 145 14.97 -8.30 0.54
CA GLY A 145 14.33 -8.79 1.76
C GLY A 145 13.55 -10.07 1.55
N ALA A 146 12.83 -10.18 0.41
CA ALA A 146 12.07 -11.37 0.04
C ALA A 146 13.01 -12.53 -0.36
N ARG A 147 14.04 -12.28 -1.16
CA ARG A 147 15.07 -13.29 -1.50
C ARG A 147 15.80 -13.82 -0.28
N ALA A 148 16.14 -12.93 0.67
CA ALA A 148 16.80 -13.32 1.92
C ALA A 148 15.90 -14.18 2.82
N ALA A 149 14.58 -14.09 2.69
CA ALA A 149 13.62 -14.99 3.34
C ALA A 149 13.47 -16.35 2.62
N GLY A 150 14.12 -16.56 1.48
CA GLY A 150 13.99 -17.77 0.67
C GLY A 150 12.78 -17.78 -0.28
N ALA A 151 12.11 -16.64 -0.48
CA ALA A 151 10.98 -16.54 -1.39
C ALA A 151 11.43 -16.50 -2.87
N THR A 152 10.62 -17.06 -3.76
CA THR A 152 10.73 -16.82 -5.20
C THR A 152 10.13 -15.44 -5.49
N VAL A 153 10.94 -14.53 -6.06
CA VAL A 153 10.57 -13.12 -6.24
C VAL A 153 10.69 -12.71 -7.70
N HIS A 154 9.64 -12.07 -8.18
CA HIS A 154 9.58 -11.42 -9.49
C HIS A 154 9.62 -9.90 -9.29
N GLU A 155 10.52 -9.24 -9.98
CA GLU A 155 10.74 -7.80 -9.89
C GLU A 155 10.10 -7.08 -11.09
N GLY A 156 9.33 -6.03 -10.81
CA GLY A 156 8.61 -5.25 -11.81
C GLY A 156 7.27 -5.85 -12.20
N GLY A 157 6.66 -5.23 -13.21
CA GLY A 157 5.38 -5.64 -13.76
C GLY A 157 4.20 -4.78 -13.29
N CYS A 158 3.12 -4.83 -14.04
CA CYS A 158 1.94 -4.01 -13.80
C CYS A 158 0.93 -4.74 -12.91
N TYR A 159 0.58 -4.11 -11.78
CA TYR A 159 -0.51 -4.54 -10.90
C TYR A 159 -1.82 -3.92 -11.40
N LEU A 160 -2.75 -4.74 -11.87
CA LEU A 160 -4.11 -4.30 -12.15
C LEU A 160 -4.90 -4.22 -10.85
N CYS A 161 -5.43 -3.05 -10.52
CA CYS A 161 -6.28 -2.84 -9.36
C CYS A 161 -7.75 -2.83 -9.80
N MET A 162 -8.47 -3.91 -9.50
CA MET A 162 -9.90 -4.03 -9.78
C MET A 162 -10.75 -3.54 -8.62
N GLU A 163 -12.04 -3.27 -8.89
CA GLU A 163 -12.98 -2.79 -7.86
C GLU A 163 -13.26 -3.84 -6.79
N GLY A 164 -13.54 -5.07 -7.17
CA GLY A 164 -14.11 -6.06 -6.26
C GLY A 164 -15.55 -5.69 -5.80
N PRO A 165 -16.12 -6.35 -4.77
CA PRO A 165 -15.54 -7.48 -4.04
C PRO A 165 -15.54 -8.80 -4.82
N GLN A 166 -16.29 -8.87 -5.95
CA GLN A 166 -16.28 -10.04 -6.82
C GLN A 166 -14.90 -10.15 -7.51
N PHE A 167 -14.48 -11.39 -7.76
CA PHE A 167 -13.34 -11.67 -8.63
C PHE A 167 -13.69 -11.45 -10.11
N SER A 168 -12.70 -11.53 -10.99
CA SER A 168 -12.86 -11.34 -12.42
C SER A 168 -13.80 -12.39 -13.02
N THR A 169 -14.53 -11.99 -14.04
CA THR A 169 -15.05 -12.96 -15.00
C THR A 169 -13.90 -13.51 -15.85
N ARG A 170 -14.05 -14.72 -16.43
CA ARG A 170 -13.03 -15.30 -17.31
C ARG A 170 -12.68 -14.37 -18.48
N ALA A 171 -13.68 -13.72 -19.07
CA ALA A 171 -13.48 -12.77 -20.16
C ALA A 171 -12.66 -11.54 -19.74
N GLU A 172 -12.89 -11.00 -18.53
CA GLU A 172 -12.06 -9.92 -17.96
C GLU A 172 -10.63 -10.39 -17.74
N SER A 173 -10.44 -11.56 -17.15
CA SER A 173 -9.14 -12.15 -16.87
C SER A 173 -8.32 -12.35 -18.15
N GLU A 174 -8.92 -12.90 -19.22
CA GLU A 174 -8.29 -13.05 -20.52
C GLU A 174 -7.87 -11.70 -21.13
N VAL A 175 -8.73 -10.69 -21.04
CA VAL A 175 -8.42 -9.32 -21.50
C VAL A 175 -7.24 -8.75 -20.73
N TYR A 176 -7.22 -8.86 -19.40
CA TYR A 176 -6.14 -8.34 -18.56
C TYR A 176 -4.80 -9.01 -18.84
N ARG A 177 -4.82 -10.33 -19.05
CA ARG A 177 -3.65 -11.06 -19.52
C ARG A 177 -3.17 -10.56 -20.88
N GLY A 178 -4.09 -10.39 -21.83
CA GLY A 178 -3.80 -9.86 -23.17
C GLY A 178 -3.18 -8.45 -23.12
N TRP A 179 -3.46 -7.66 -22.09
CA TRP A 179 -2.84 -6.37 -21.85
C TRP A 179 -1.46 -6.45 -21.18
N GLY A 180 -0.99 -7.64 -20.84
CA GLY A 180 0.32 -7.85 -20.22
C GLY A 180 0.36 -7.50 -18.72
N MET A 181 -0.77 -7.59 -18.02
CA MET A 181 -0.78 -7.42 -16.57
C MET A 181 0.03 -8.53 -15.90
N ALA A 182 0.73 -8.21 -14.81
CA ALA A 182 1.53 -9.14 -14.05
C ALA A 182 0.69 -9.83 -12.97
N VAL A 183 -0.02 -9.04 -12.20
CA VAL A 183 -0.89 -9.49 -11.09
C VAL A 183 -2.17 -8.67 -11.03
N ILE A 184 -3.18 -9.22 -10.35
CA ILE A 184 -4.47 -8.58 -10.11
C ILE A 184 -4.79 -8.58 -8.61
N GLY A 185 -5.27 -7.43 -8.13
CA GLY A 185 -5.74 -7.28 -6.75
C GLY A 185 -6.70 -6.11 -6.62
N MET A 186 -7.04 -5.71 -5.39
CA MET A 186 -8.17 -4.80 -5.17
C MET A 186 -7.83 -3.51 -4.43
N THR A 187 -6.62 -3.31 -3.88
CA THR A 187 -6.43 -2.26 -2.84
C THR A 187 -5.25 -1.31 -3.04
N ASN A 188 -4.20 -1.71 -3.74
CA ASN A 188 -2.90 -1.02 -3.66
C ASN A 188 -2.82 0.30 -4.44
N LEU A 189 -3.64 0.49 -5.47
CA LEU A 189 -3.54 1.68 -6.31
C LEU A 189 -3.87 2.97 -5.56
N GLN A 190 -4.97 2.99 -4.78
CA GLN A 190 -5.34 4.16 -3.98
C GLN A 190 -4.28 4.45 -2.91
N GLU A 191 -3.71 3.41 -2.31
CA GLU A 191 -2.59 3.57 -1.37
C GLU A 191 -1.39 4.24 -2.05
N ALA A 192 -1.02 3.78 -3.25
CA ALA A 192 0.11 4.33 -4.00
C ALA A 192 -0.11 5.79 -4.42
N LYS A 193 -1.28 6.14 -4.99
CA LYS A 193 -1.63 7.51 -5.39
C LYS A 193 -1.61 8.46 -4.19
N LEU A 194 -2.28 8.10 -3.10
CA LEU A 194 -2.38 8.92 -1.89
C LEU A 194 -1.03 9.02 -1.17
N SER A 195 -0.22 7.96 -1.15
CA SER A 195 1.14 8.02 -0.61
C SER A 195 2.01 9.00 -1.41
N ARG A 196 1.86 9.03 -2.74
CA ARG A 196 2.56 10.02 -3.60
C ARG A 196 2.14 11.44 -3.25
N GLU A 197 0.83 11.71 -3.10
CA GLU A 197 0.33 13.03 -2.68
C GLU A 197 0.75 13.41 -1.27
N ALA A 198 0.90 12.44 -0.36
CA ALA A 198 1.40 12.65 0.99
C ALA A 198 2.93 12.75 1.08
N GLU A 199 3.64 12.66 -0.05
CA GLU A 199 5.12 12.61 -0.09
C GLU A 199 5.70 11.46 0.74
N ILE A 200 5.03 10.30 0.75
CA ILE A 200 5.48 9.06 1.40
C ILE A 200 5.96 8.10 0.32
N CYS A 201 7.12 7.48 0.53
CA CYS A 201 7.60 6.40 -0.34
C CYS A 201 6.68 5.18 -0.16
N TYR A 202 6.23 4.58 -1.25
CA TYR A 202 5.34 3.43 -1.24
C TYR A 202 5.89 2.31 -2.11
N ALA A 203 5.83 1.08 -1.62
CA ALA A 203 6.00 -0.13 -2.39
C ALA A 203 5.15 -1.26 -1.80
N THR A 204 4.86 -2.29 -2.59
CA THR A 204 4.05 -3.44 -2.16
C THR A 204 4.75 -4.76 -2.42
N LEU A 205 4.55 -5.71 -1.52
CA LEU A 205 4.80 -7.13 -1.69
C LEU A 205 3.48 -7.77 -2.10
N ALA A 206 3.34 -8.08 -3.39
CA ALA A 206 2.17 -8.76 -3.93
C ALA A 206 2.38 -10.27 -3.78
N MET A 207 1.67 -10.88 -2.83
CA MET A 207 1.75 -12.30 -2.51
C MET A 207 0.80 -13.07 -3.42
N VAL A 208 1.32 -13.86 -4.34
CA VAL A 208 0.49 -14.63 -5.27
C VAL A 208 -0.23 -15.74 -4.54
N THR A 209 -1.55 -15.78 -4.66
CA THR A 209 -2.41 -16.79 -4.02
C THR A 209 -3.05 -17.75 -5.01
N ASP A 210 -3.24 -17.33 -6.25
CA ASP A 210 -3.98 -18.04 -7.28
C ASP A 210 -3.62 -17.53 -8.68
N TYR A 211 -4.19 -18.16 -9.73
CA TYR A 211 -4.08 -17.71 -11.12
C TYR A 211 -5.34 -16.97 -11.62
N ASP A 212 -6.03 -16.28 -10.73
CA ASP A 212 -7.34 -15.68 -11.03
C ASP A 212 -8.31 -16.77 -11.59
N CYS A 213 -8.95 -16.55 -12.73
CA CYS A 213 -9.85 -17.55 -13.34
C CYS A 213 -9.47 -17.90 -14.78
N TRP A 214 -8.24 -17.60 -15.22
CA TRP A 214 -7.80 -17.86 -16.59
C TRP A 214 -7.11 -19.21 -16.79
N HIS A 215 -6.57 -19.80 -15.72
CA HIS A 215 -5.82 -21.06 -15.82
C HIS A 215 -6.80 -22.23 -16.01
N GLU A 216 -6.55 -23.05 -17.04
CA GLU A 216 -7.51 -24.10 -17.42
C GLU A 216 -7.47 -25.32 -16.49
N GLU A 217 -6.30 -25.59 -15.89
CA GLU A 217 -6.07 -26.77 -15.03
C GLU A 217 -6.26 -26.48 -13.54
N GLU A 218 -6.37 -25.20 -13.15
CA GLU A 218 -6.58 -24.81 -11.76
C GLU A 218 -8.05 -24.45 -11.52
N ALA A 219 -8.50 -24.62 -10.29
CA ALA A 219 -9.84 -24.22 -9.91
C ALA A 219 -10.00 -22.70 -9.97
N ASP A 220 -11.19 -22.23 -10.33
CA ASP A 220 -11.53 -20.81 -10.29
C ASP A 220 -11.25 -20.24 -8.89
N VAL A 221 -10.74 -18.99 -8.84
CA VAL A 221 -10.41 -18.32 -7.59
C VAL A 221 -11.61 -18.25 -6.64
N SER A 222 -11.39 -18.60 -5.40
CA SER A 222 -12.39 -18.49 -4.32
C SER A 222 -11.78 -17.85 -3.09
N GLY A 223 -12.61 -17.14 -2.32
CA GLY A 223 -12.16 -16.51 -1.07
C GLY A 223 -11.57 -17.53 -0.08
N GLN A 224 -12.09 -18.77 -0.05
CA GLN A 224 -11.57 -19.82 0.81
C GLN A 224 -10.16 -20.26 0.36
N ALA A 225 -9.96 -20.54 -0.92
CA ALA A 225 -8.66 -20.94 -1.46
C ALA A 225 -7.60 -19.85 -1.22
N VAL A 226 -7.94 -18.58 -1.46
CA VAL A 226 -7.07 -17.44 -1.16
C VAL A 226 -6.66 -17.43 0.31
N MET A 227 -7.61 -17.60 1.26
CA MET A 227 -7.31 -17.61 2.69
C MET A 227 -6.44 -18.78 3.12
N GLU A 228 -6.61 -19.95 2.51
CA GLU A 228 -5.78 -21.14 2.76
C GLU A 228 -4.32 -20.90 2.35
N VAL A 229 -4.08 -20.34 1.16
CA VAL A 229 -2.74 -19.99 0.69
C VAL A 229 -2.12 -18.88 1.55
N ILE A 230 -2.88 -17.86 1.92
CA ILE A 230 -2.41 -16.82 2.86
C ILE A 230 -1.97 -17.46 4.18
N ALA A 231 -2.77 -18.34 4.77
CA ALA A 231 -2.45 -19.00 6.04
C ALA A 231 -1.15 -19.82 5.96
N GLN A 232 -0.93 -20.53 4.85
CA GLN A 232 0.30 -21.29 4.59
C GLN A 232 1.53 -20.38 4.51
N ASN A 233 1.38 -19.16 3.99
CA ASN A 233 2.48 -18.25 3.70
C ASN A 233 2.69 -17.17 4.77
N VAL A 234 1.91 -17.13 5.85
CA VAL A 234 2.02 -16.09 6.89
C VAL A 234 3.45 -15.97 7.44
N LYS A 235 4.10 -17.09 7.76
CA LYS A 235 5.48 -17.07 8.29
C LYS A 235 6.47 -16.51 7.27
N MET A 236 6.32 -16.85 5.99
CA MET A 236 7.14 -16.29 4.93
C MET A 236 6.94 -14.78 4.84
N ALA A 237 5.67 -14.31 4.79
CA ALA A 237 5.34 -12.90 4.75
C ALA A 237 5.92 -12.14 5.96
N GLN A 238 5.82 -12.70 7.16
CA GLN A 238 6.40 -12.11 8.37
C GLN A 238 7.92 -11.97 8.28
N THR A 239 8.61 -13.02 7.81
CA THR A 239 10.08 -12.99 7.62
C THR A 239 10.47 -11.95 6.58
N VAL A 240 9.75 -11.88 5.46
CA VAL A 240 9.99 -10.88 4.41
C VAL A 240 9.83 -9.46 4.96
N VAL A 241 8.74 -9.19 5.68
CA VAL A 241 8.49 -7.86 6.28
C VAL A 241 9.62 -7.48 7.24
N ARG A 242 10.08 -8.38 8.10
CA ARG A 242 11.22 -8.13 9.00
C ARG A 242 12.49 -7.76 8.24
N ASN A 243 12.82 -8.52 7.19
CA ASN A 243 13.99 -8.25 6.36
C ASN A 243 13.89 -6.90 5.65
N VAL A 244 12.70 -6.58 5.09
CA VAL A 244 12.44 -5.30 4.43
C VAL A 244 12.58 -4.14 5.41
N VAL A 245 11.93 -4.21 6.57
CA VAL A 245 12.02 -3.17 7.61
C VAL A 245 13.46 -2.97 8.06
N GLY A 246 14.22 -4.05 8.28
CA GLY A 246 15.65 -3.98 8.59
C GLY A 246 16.46 -3.29 7.49
N GLY A 247 16.19 -3.59 6.22
CA GLY A 247 16.84 -2.94 5.07
C GLY A 247 16.49 -1.45 4.93
N LEU A 248 15.27 -1.07 5.27
CA LEU A 248 14.81 0.33 5.22
C LEU A 248 15.46 1.22 6.29
N ALA A 249 15.86 0.66 7.42
CA ALA A 249 16.41 1.40 8.55
C ALA A 249 17.68 2.20 8.17
N SER A 250 18.50 1.65 7.28
CA SER A 250 19.75 2.27 6.82
C SER A 250 19.62 2.96 5.46
N LEU A 251 18.45 2.89 4.79
CA LEU A 251 18.26 3.46 3.47
C LEU A 251 18.14 4.98 3.57
N PRO A 252 19.00 5.78 2.91
CA PRO A 252 18.81 7.22 2.81
C PRO A 252 17.49 7.56 2.09
N ARG A 253 16.84 8.66 2.47
CA ARG A 253 15.66 9.15 1.77
C ARG A 253 16.07 10.20 0.74
N ALA A 254 16.57 9.74 -0.41
CA ALA A 254 17.08 10.59 -1.48
C ALA A 254 16.17 10.65 -2.72
N CYS A 255 15.11 9.84 -2.78
CA CYS A 255 14.19 9.76 -3.91
C CYS A 255 13.34 11.02 -4.08
N ALA A 256 12.79 11.20 -5.29
CA ALA A 256 11.90 12.32 -5.63
C ALA A 256 10.55 12.28 -4.88
N CYS A 257 10.19 11.17 -4.20
CA CYS A 257 8.92 11.04 -3.48
C CYS A 257 8.71 12.17 -2.46
N GLN A 258 9.77 12.58 -1.75
CA GLN A 258 9.72 13.62 -0.73
C GLN A 258 9.47 15.04 -1.26
N HIS A 259 9.43 15.20 -2.59
CA HIS A 259 9.21 16.48 -3.28
C HIS A 259 8.09 16.40 -4.32
N ALA A 260 7.20 15.40 -4.22
CA ALA A 260 6.15 15.16 -5.21
C ALA A 260 5.18 16.34 -5.37
N LEU A 261 5.00 17.16 -4.33
CA LEU A 261 4.13 18.35 -4.35
C LEU A 261 4.83 19.64 -4.78
N GLN A 262 6.16 19.64 -4.90
CA GLN A 262 6.95 20.88 -5.09
C GLN A 262 6.45 21.78 -6.25
N HIS A 263 5.94 21.16 -7.32
CA HIS A 263 5.43 21.86 -8.51
C HIS A 263 4.02 21.41 -8.89
N SER A 264 3.30 20.77 -7.98
CA SER A 264 2.00 20.15 -8.26
C SER A 264 0.81 20.99 -7.80
N LEU A 265 1.01 21.89 -6.84
CA LEU A 265 -0.04 22.74 -6.29
C LEU A 265 -0.31 23.90 -7.27
N ILE A 266 -1.53 23.99 -7.78
CA ILE A 266 -1.91 24.92 -8.86
C ILE A 266 -2.66 26.14 -8.33
N THR A 267 -3.52 25.95 -7.32
CA THR A 267 -4.33 27.04 -6.77
C THR A 267 -3.45 28.04 -6.02
N ASP A 268 -3.63 29.35 -6.30
CA ASP A 268 -2.99 30.39 -5.52
C ASP A 268 -3.40 30.26 -4.04
N ARG A 269 -2.42 30.30 -3.16
CA ARG A 269 -2.61 30.16 -1.71
C ARG A 269 -3.65 31.12 -1.16
N ALA A 270 -3.69 32.35 -1.67
CA ALA A 270 -4.64 33.38 -1.22
C ALA A 270 -6.12 33.02 -1.52
N LEU A 271 -6.35 32.10 -2.45
CA LEU A 271 -7.70 31.64 -2.84
C LEU A 271 -8.09 30.34 -2.15
N VAL A 272 -7.16 29.65 -1.47
CA VAL A 272 -7.46 28.38 -0.80
C VAL A 272 -8.24 28.66 0.50
N PRO A 273 -9.41 28.02 0.72
CA PRO A 273 -10.16 28.18 1.95
C PRO A 273 -9.35 27.84 3.20
N ALA A 274 -9.47 28.64 4.26
CA ALA A 274 -8.74 28.46 5.50
C ALA A 274 -8.94 27.05 6.11
N GLN A 275 -10.16 26.48 6.00
CA GLN A 275 -10.43 25.14 6.48
C GLN A 275 -9.64 24.10 5.68
N THR A 276 -9.55 24.23 4.36
CA THR A 276 -8.78 23.32 3.49
C THR A 276 -7.28 23.39 3.82
N LEU A 277 -6.73 24.59 4.05
CA LEU A 277 -5.34 24.75 4.50
C LEU A 277 -5.09 24.04 5.84
N LYS A 278 -6.01 24.19 6.79
CA LYS A 278 -5.93 23.53 8.09
C LYS A 278 -6.02 22.00 7.97
N ASP A 279 -6.98 21.51 7.21
CA ASP A 279 -7.23 20.07 7.06
C ASP A 279 -6.07 19.35 6.35
N LEU A 280 -5.43 20.03 5.41
CA LEU A 280 -4.31 19.48 4.64
C LEU A 280 -2.92 19.85 5.20
N GLN A 281 -2.86 20.54 6.33
CA GLN A 281 -1.59 21.02 6.93
C GLN A 281 -0.48 19.93 7.00
N PRO A 282 -0.74 18.68 7.43
CA PRO A 282 0.29 17.65 7.44
C PRO A 282 0.88 17.32 6.06
N ILE A 283 0.11 17.54 4.99
CA ILE A 283 0.49 17.21 3.61
C ILE A 283 1.15 18.42 2.93
N ILE A 284 0.48 19.58 2.97
CA ILE A 284 0.87 20.77 2.19
C ILE A 284 1.67 21.80 2.97
N GLY A 285 1.75 21.68 4.31
CA GLY A 285 2.32 22.71 5.18
C GLY A 285 3.76 23.09 4.86
N LYS A 286 4.52 22.19 4.25
CA LYS A 286 5.86 22.46 3.72
C LYS A 286 5.86 23.52 2.59
N TYR A 287 4.78 23.59 1.81
CA TYR A 287 4.65 24.46 0.63
C TYR A 287 3.68 25.62 0.87
N MET A 288 2.69 25.41 1.73
CA MET A 288 1.67 26.38 2.09
C MET A 288 1.57 26.48 3.62
N PRO A 289 2.56 27.12 4.29
CA PRO A 289 2.55 27.24 5.75
C PRO A 289 1.30 27.99 6.22
N ALA A 290 0.84 27.67 7.45
CA ALA A 290 -0.37 28.24 8.08
C ALA A 290 -0.29 29.77 8.25
#